data_1373455f0b4fcdeb1254a52b6984cccc
#
_entry.id   1373455f0b4fcdeb1254a52b6984cccc
#
_cell.length_a   1.000
_cell.length_b   1.000
_cell.length_c   1.000
_cell.angle_alpha   90.00
_cell.angle_beta   90.00
_cell.angle_gamma   90.00
#
_symmetry.space_group_name_H-M   'P 1'
#
loop_
_entity.id
_entity.type
_entity.pdbx_description
1 polymer ?
#
loop_
_entity_poly.entity_id
_entity_poly.type
_entity_poly.pdbx_seq_one_letter_code
_entity_poly.pdbx_strand_id
1 'polypeptide(L)'
;MGRKQLPGLLVMGLMGLMALPVSAADMSVTQQNVPAPFAVKTLKSDHDGLALIGSSRWARLRLDDGTISFENQDDPRAAPPRRTGILPDGQVSLGSGRIRAAWLSRPTQRYHHGVLGDAIEAGGLAVELADGRTLETVLGPGSVFEDLAPRLLDVDGNGQSDLVVVRSYLQRGAALAAYAVGAGGLRLLGQSPPIGRPNLWLNPVGAGDFDGDGRIELAAVVTPHIGGVLTLYRLEAGLLRPIARQRGFSNHAMGSRQLGLAAILDVNGDRVVDLLVPNDNRRSLRVVSFARRFAELARVDHEAQIASAIVVFDSEIDPQPRVAYVLVDGTFVVLSFDLTP
;
A
#
# COMPACT_ATOMS: atom_id res chain seq x y z
N MET A 1 2.54 -73.99 -37.13
CA MET A 1 1.52 -72.99 -37.44
C MET A 1 1.12 -72.34 -36.10
N GLY A 2 1.75 -71.24 -35.71
CA GLY A 2 1.49 -70.54 -34.48
C GLY A 2 1.23 -69.05 -34.78
N ARG A 3 0.00 -68.58 -34.54
CA ARG A 3 -0.40 -67.22 -34.68
C ARG A 3 0.11 -66.42 -33.45
N LYS A 4 0.96 -65.44 -33.67
CA LYS A 4 1.32 -64.42 -32.68
C LYS A 4 0.22 -63.34 -32.65
N GLN A 5 -0.36 -63.14 -31.49
CA GLN A 5 -1.22 -61.97 -31.19
C GLN A 5 -0.34 -60.80 -30.81
N LEU A 6 -0.62 -59.64 -31.41
CA LEU A 6 -0.06 -58.34 -31.06
C LEU A 6 -0.90 -57.70 -29.93
N PRO A 7 -0.29 -57.03 -28.92
CA PRO A 7 -1.04 -56.30 -27.91
C PRO A 7 -1.53 -54.98 -28.45
N GLY A 8 -2.81 -54.70 -28.19
CA GLY A 8 -3.46 -53.42 -28.51
C GLY A 8 -2.92 -52.27 -27.66
N LEU A 9 -2.61 -51.19 -28.33
CA LEU A 9 -2.19 -49.94 -27.74
C LEU A 9 -3.44 -49.15 -27.24
N LEU A 10 -3.57 -49.04 -25.91
CA LEU A 10 -4.62 -48.23 -25.28
C LEU A 10 -4.20 -46.78 -25.30
N VAL A 11 -4.79 -45.96 -26.16
CA VAL A 11 -4.61 -44.50 -26.17
C VAL A 11 -5.53 -43.90 -25.11
N MET A 12 -4.98 -43.54 -23.94
CA MET A 12 -5.67 -42.72 -22.96
C MET A 12 -5.70 -41.27 -23.46
N GLY A 13 -6.87 -40.84 -23.90
CA GLY A 13 -7.12 -39.41 -24.19
C GLY A 13 -7.08 -38.58 -22.92
N LEU A 14 -6.10 -37.70 -22.82
CA LEU A 14 -6.04 -36.69 -21.78
C LEU A 14 -7.10 -35.61 -22.12
N MET A 15 -8.25 -35.68 -21.43
CA MET A 15 -9.23 -34.59 -21.44
C MET A 15 -8.63 -33.41 -20.67
N GLY A 16 -8.02 -32.47 -21.38
CA GLY A 16 -7.64 -31.17 -20.83
C GLY A 16 -8.91 -30.39 -20.45
N LEU A 17 -9.14 -30.22 -19.16
CA LEU A 17 -10.13 -29.27 -18.67
C LEU A 17 -9.65 -27.87 -19.08
N MET A 18 -10.17 -27.33 -20.18
CA MET A 18 -10.05 -25.90 -20.48
C MET A 18 -10.93 -25.17 -19.47
N ALA A 19 -10.30 -24.49 -18.51
CA ALA A 19 -10.98 -23.48 -17.71
C ALA A 19 -11.48 -22.39 -18.66
N LEU A 20 -12.79 -22.25 -18.77
CA LEU A 20 -13.41 -21.14 -19.49
C LEU A 20 -12.99 -19.84 -18.76
N PRO A 21 -12.64 -18.77 -19.48
CA PRO A 21 -12.37 -17.49 -18.84
C PRO A 21 -13.67 -17.05 -18.12
N VAL A 22 -13.58 -16.84 -16.82
CA VAL A 22 -14.63 -16.13 -16.07
C VAL A 22 -14.75 -14.76 -16.73
N SER A 23 -15.90 -14.46 -17.31
CA SER A 23 -16.25 -13.12 -17.76
C SER A 23 -16.12 -12.21 -16.53
N ALA A 24 -15.42 -11.10 -16.65
CA ALA A 24 -15.45 -10.08 -15.59
C ALA A 24 -16.93 -9.75 -15.35
N ALA A 25 -17.42 -10.01 -14.13
CA ALA A 25 -18.75 -9.61 -13.73
C ALA A 25 -18.84 -8.08 -13.88
N ASP A 26 -19.96 -7.57 -14.35
CA ASP A 26 -20.20 -6.13 -14.35
C ASP A 26 -20.20 -5.67 -12.90
N MET A 27 -19.21 -4.83 -12.54
CA MET A 27 -19.04 -4.29 -11.20
C MET A 27 -19.74 -2.93 -11.12
N SER A 28 -20.55 -2.74 -10.10
CA SER A 28 -21.10 -1.43 -9.75
C SER A 28 -20.47 -0.91 -8.45
N VAL A 29 -20.35 0.42 -8.34
CA VAL A 29 -19.82 1.07 -7.14
C VAL A 29 -20.94 1.87 -6.50
N THR A 30 -21.28 1.54 -5.26
CA THR A 30 -22.22 2.31 -4.45
C THR A 30 -21.43 3.26 -3.54
N GLN A 31 -21.78 4.54 -3.57
CA GLN A 31 -21.15 5.59 -2.76
C GLN A 31 -22.14 6.14 -1.74
N GLN A 32 -21.71 6.22 -0.49
CA GLN A 32 -22.42 6.91 0.59
C GLN A 32 -21.56 8.05 1.13
N ASN A 33 -22.14 9.23 1.29
CA ASN A 33 -21.49 10.43 1.79
C ASN A 33 -22.21 10.93 3.03
N VAL A 34 -21.49 11.12 4.12
CA VAL A 34 -22.00 11.73 5.34
C VAL A 34 -20.99 12.73 5.90
N PRO A 35 -21.41 13.75 6.66
CA PRO A 35 -20.46 14.60 7.37
C PRO A 35 -19.64 13.78 8.37
N ALA A 36 -18.33 13.96 8.39
CA ALA A 36 -17.50 13.39 9.44
C ALA A 36 -17.86 14.04 10.81
N PRO A 37 -17.81 13.27 11.91
CA PRO A 37 -18.24 13.77 13.22
C PRO A 37 -17.30 14.83 13.82
N PHE A 38 -16.12 14.98 13.26
CA PHE A 38 -15.07 15.96 13.60
C PHE A 38 -14.01 16.03 12.49
N ALA A 39 -13.05 16.94 12.61
CA ALA A 39 -11.90 17.01 11.72
C ALA A 39 -11.03 15.75 11.87
N VAL A 40 -11.15 14.82 10.93
CA VAL A 40 -10.44 13.52 10.89
C VAL A 40 -9.04 13.74 10.38
N LYS A 41 -8.04 13.26 11.13
CA LYS A 41 -6.63 13.24 10.70
C LYS A 41 -6.25 11.98 9.96
N THR A 42 -6.77 10.84 10.41
CA THR A 42 -6.54 9.56 9.76
C THR A 42 -7.66 8.57 10.06
N LEU A 43 -7.76 7.57 9.23
CA LEU A 43 -8.61 6.40 9.40
C LEU A 43 -7.73 5.19 9.68
N LYS A 44 -8.24 4.24 10.44
CA LYS A 44 -7.55 2.98 10.71
C LYS A 44 -8.56 1.84 10.85
N SER A 45 -8.34 0.75 10.15
CA SER A 45 -9.08 -0.50 10.35
C SER A 45 -8.34 -1.38 11.37
N ASP A 46 -9.09 -2.01 12.25
CA ASP A 46 -8.63 -3.03 13.18
C ASP A 46 -9.72 -4.10 13.36
N HIS A 47 -9.54 -5.05 14.31
CA HIS A 47 -10.49 -6.13 14.55
C HIS A 47 -11.89 -5.67 15.02
N ASP A 48 -12.00 -4.44 15.55
CA ASP A 48 -13.27 -3.82 15.96
C ASP A 48 -13.91 -2.98 14.84
N GLY A 49 -13.37 -3.01 13.61
CA GLY A 49 -13.86 -2.27 12.45
C GLY A 49 -13.06 -0.99 12.13
N LEU A 50 -13.73 0.06 11.65
CA LEU A 50 -13.09 1.30 11.21
C LEU A 50 -13.12 2.37 12.30
N ALA A 51 -11.94 2.86 12.69
CA ALA A 51 -11.77 3.97 13.60
C ALA A 51 -11.46 5.28 12.84
N LEU A 52 -12.13 6.37 13.26
CA LEU A 52 -11.87 7.74 12.84
C LEU A 52 -11.06 8.44 13.93
N ILE A 53 -9.92 9.00 13.58
CA ILE A 53 -8.94 9.57 14.51
C ILE A 53 -8.75 11.05 14.21
N GLY A 54 -9.14 11.91 15.15
CA GLY A 54 -8.88 13.35 15.14
C GLY A 54 -7.68 13.74 16.01
N SER A 55 -7.55 15.04 16.34
CA SER A 55 -6.49 15.52 17.23
C SER A 55 -6.65 15.06 18.68
N SER A 56 -7.89 15.08 19.17
CA SER A 56 -8.27 14.75 20.55
C SER A 56 -9.61 14.03 20.62
N ARG A 57 -10.12 13.55 19.51
CA ARG A 57 -11.43 12.87 19.39
C ARG A 57 -11.26 11.59 18.60
N TRP A 58 -12.01 10.58 19.02
CA TRP A 58 -12.10 9.27 18.40
C TRP A 58 -13.54 8.89 18.17
N ALA A 59 -13.80 8.18 17.08
CA ALA A 59 -15.10 7.53 16.86
C ALA A 59 -14.90 6.22 16.11
N ARG A 60 -15.84 5.30 16.32
CA ARG A 60 -16.02 4.10 15.52
C ARG A 60 -17.12 4.31 14.50
N LEU A 61 -16.89 3.84 13.30
CA LEU A 61 -17.94 3.68 12.32
C LEU A 61 -18.89 2.57 12.76
N ARG A 62 -20.21 2.84 12.67
CA ARG A 62 -21.28 1.86 12.77
C ARG A 62 -22.07 1.85 11.49
N LEU A 63 -22.34 0.66 11.00
CA LEU A 63 -23.15 0.43 9.81
C LEU A 63 -24.34 -0.43 10.21
N ASP A 64 -25.51 0.21 10.32
CA ASP A 64 -26.75 -0.47 10.72
C ASP A 64 -27.76 -0.33 9.58
N ASP A 65 -28.18 -1.44 8.99
CA ASP A 65 -29.14 -1.49 7.87
C ASP A 65 -28.83 -0.47 6.73
N GLY A 66 -27.54 -0.35 6.38
CA GLY A 66 -27.07 0.58 5.36
C GLY A 66 -26.94 2.04 5.85
N THR A 67 -27.24 2.33 7.10
CA THR A 67 -27.09 3.67 7.70
C THR A 67 -25.72 3.82 8.34
N ILE A 68 -25.02 4.89 7.97
CA ILE A 68 -23.72 5.27 8.56
C ILE A 68 -23.98 6.12 9.81
N SER A 69 -23.41 5.68 10.94
CA SER A 69 -23.37 6.47 12.18
C SER A 69 -21.99 6.38 12.83
N PHE A 70 -21.72 7.24 13.82
CA PHE A 70 -20.44 7.31 14.49
C PHE A 70 -20.63 7.26 16.00
N GLU A 71 -19.98 6.29 16.63
CA GLU A 71 -19.94 6.16 18.08
C GLU A 71 -18.65 6.80 18.61
N ASN A 72 -18.80 7.88 19.42
CA ASN A 72 -17.64 8.50 20.06
C ASN A 72 -17.01 7.54 21.06
N GLN A 73 -15.70 7.48 21.05
CA GLN A 73 -14.92 6.65 21.96
C GLN A 73 -13.84 7.46 22.66
N ASP A 74 -13.44 7.01 23.85
CA ASP A 74 -12.23 7.50 24.49
C ASP A 74 -11.01 7.08 23.65
N ASP A 75 -9.96 7.90 23.69
CA ASP A 75 -8.74 7.61 22.94
C ASP A 75 -8.04 6.37 23.52
N PRO A 76 -8.11 5.20 22.86
CA PRO A 76 -7.49 3.99 23.38
C PRO A 76 -5.98 3.96 23.14
N ARG A 77 -5.40 5.02 22.55
CA ARG A 77 -3.97 5.04 22.23
C ARG A 77 -3.13 5.09 23.50
N ALA A 78 -2.52 3.99 23.84
CA ALA A 78 -1.25 4.07 24.55
C ALA A 78 -0.29 4.88 23.68
N ALA A 79 0.38 5.90 24.23
CA ALA A 79 1.42 6.62 23.51
C ALA A 79 2.37 5.59 22.88
N PRO A 80 2.63 5.67 21.58
CA PRO A 80 3.49 4.68 20.93
C PRO A 80 4.83 4.63 21.67
N PRO A 81 5.39 3.45 21.94
CA PRO A 81 6.63 3.32 22.67
C PRO A 81 7.71 4.12 21.93
N ARG A 82 8.30 5.10 22.64
CA ARG A 82 9.39 5.90 22.09
C ARG A 82 10.57 4.98 21.78
N ARG A 83 11.07 5.04 20.56
CA ARG A 83 12.28 4.34 20.14
C ARG A 83 13.46 5.30 20.14
N THR A 84 14.60 4.85 20.67
CA THR A 84 15.82 5.67 20.65
C THR A 84 16.22 6.01 19.23
N GLY A 85 16.47 7.30 18.97
CA GLY A 85 16.93 7.79 17.68
C GLY A 85 15.90 7.79 16.56
N ILE A 86 14.61 7.55 16.85
CA ILE A 86 13.53 7.71 15.87
C ILE A 86 13.43 9.16 15.40
N LEU A 87 12.94 9.37 14.17
CA LEU A 87 12.60 10.70 13.66
C LEU A 87 11.59 11.41 14.58
N PRO A 88 11.63 12.75 14.70
CA PRO A 88 10.68 13.51 15.53
C PRO A 88 9.22 13.26 15.18
N ASP A 89 8.90 13.10 13.88
CA ASP A 89 7.59 12.80 13.33
C ASP A 89 7.47 11.36 12.82
N GLY A 90 8.52 10.55 13.01
CA GLY A 90 8.58 9.15 12.59
C GLY A 90 7.57 8.28 13.31
N GLN A 91 7.08 7.29 12.60
CA GLN A 91 6.13 6.30 13.10
C GLN A 91 6.80 4.93 13.21
N VAL A 92 6.33 4.14 14.17
CA VAL A 92 6.76 2.76 14.36
C VAL A 92 5.80 1.84 13.62
N SER A 93 6.32 1.05 12.70
CA SER A 93 5.56 -0.03 12.07
C SER A 93 5.64 -1.27 12.95
N LEU A 94 4.49 -1.73 13.43
CA LEU A 94 4.39 -2.96 14.21
C LEU A 94 4.27 -4.15 13.26
N GLY A 95 5.02 -5.19 13.53
CA GLY A 95 5.01 -6.41 12.75
C GLY A 95 4.53 -7.61 13.54
N SER A 96 4.50 -8.75 12.88
CA SER A 96 4.22 -10.07 13.45
C SER A 96 5.36 -11.05 13.12
N GLY A 97 5.35 -12.22 13.72
CA GLY A 97 6.37 -13.22 13.51
C GLY A 97 7.75 -12.76 13.97
N ARG A 98 8.72 -12.70 13.06
CA ARG A 98 10.09 -12.35 13.36
C ARG A 98 10.32 -10.86 13.68
N ILE A 99 9.59 -9.97 13.01
CA ILE A 99 9.70 -8.52 13.20
C ILE A 99 8.68 -8.09 14.24
N ARG A 100 9.13 -7.51 15.36
CA ARG A 100 8.27 -6.91 16.37
C ARG A 100 7.92 -5.47 16.03
N ALA A 101 8.90 -4.69 15.60
CA ALA A 101 8.73 -3.30 15.23
C ALA A 101 9.83 -2.84 14.28
N ALA A 102 9.55 -1.85 13.43
CA ALA A 102 10.54 -1.21 12.59
C ALA A 102 10.31 0.31 12.57
N TRP A 103 11.39 1.09 12.46
CA TRP A 103 11.33 2.56 12.43
C TRP A 103 12.52 3.16 11.68
N LEU A 104 12.35 4.38 11.24
CA LEU A 104 13.41 5.20 10.68
C LEU A 104 14.18 5.89 11.80
N SER A 105 15.51 5.88 11.72
CA SER A 105 16.40 6.29 12.78
C SER A 105 17.44 7.29 12.31
N ARG A 106 18.21 7.86 13.26
CA ARG A 106 19.29 8.80 12.98
C ARG A 106 18.84 10.05 12.23
N PRO A 107 18.02 10.93 12.87
CA PRO A 107 17.59 12.19 12.29
C PRO A 107 18.75 12.99 11.71
N THR A 108 18.58 13.56 10.52
CA THR A 108 19.59 14.34 9.81
C THR A 108 18.96 15.41 8.93
N GLN A 109 19.64 16.54 8.79
CA GLN A 109 19.22 17.65 7.92
C GLN A 109 20.04 17.75 6.62
N ARG A 110 20.71 16.67 6.21
CA ARG A 110 21.59 16.68 5.02
C ARG A 110 20.82 16.69 3.68
N TYR A 111 19.49 16.56 3.71
CA TYR A 111 18.62 16.64 2.53
C TYR A 111 17.44 17.55 2.80
N HIS A 112 17.38 18.69 2.09
CA HIS A 112 16.36 19.71 2.28
C HIS A 112 15.30 19.63 1.18
N HIS A 113 14.28 18.80 1.37
CA HIS A 113 13.19 18.69 0.39
C HIS A 113 11.84 19.11 0.96
N GLY A 114 11.54 18.81 2.23
CA GLY A 114 10.30 19.23 2.90
C GLY A 114 9.02 18.62 2.32
N VAL A 115 9.10 17.57 1.53
CA VAL A 115 7.94 16.90 0.91
C VAL A 115 6.99 16.33 1.97
N LEU A 116 7.51 15.93 3.12
CA LEU A 116 6.78 15.38 4.26
C LEU A 116 6.46 16.41 5.36
N GLY A 117 6.70 17.71 5.10
CA GLY A 117 6.32 18.81 5.98
C GLY A 117 7.43 19.40 6.83
N ASP A 118 8.62 18.79 6.86
CA ASP A 118 9.83 19.37 7.45
C ASP A 118 11.08 18.96 6.62
N ALA A 119 12.28 19.24 7.13
CA ALA A 119 13.54 18.94 6.45
C ALA A 119 14.42 18.00 7.29
N ILE A 120 13.82 17.17 8.14
CA ILE A 120 14.51 16.20 8.97
C ILE A 120 14.23 14.80 8.44
N GLU A 121 15.23 14.20 7.82
CA GLU A 121 15.15 12.89 7.23
C GLU A 121 15.91 11.83 8.06
N ALA A 122 15.77 10.54 7.74
CA ALA A 122 16.47 9.50 8.45
C ALA A 122 17.81 9.10 7.78
N GLY A 123 18.85 8.96 8.59
CA GLY A 123 20.12 8.37 8.19
C GLY A 123 20.18 6.85 8.40
N GLY A 124 19.23 6.27 9.12
CA GLY A 124 19.19 4.85 9.47
C GLY A 124 17.80 4.23 9.38
N LEU A 125 17.78 2.92 9.29
CA LEU A 125 16.59 2.05 9.32
C LEU A 125 16.84 0.98 10.38
N ALA A 126 15.98 0.92 11.39
CA ALA A 126 16.10 0.01 12.52
C ALA A 126 14.93 -0.96 12.61
N VAL A 127 15.18 -2.16 13.09
CA VAL A 127 14.19 -3.20 13.34
C VAL A 127 14.43 -3.87 14.68
N GLU A 128 13.38 -4.03 15.46
CA GLU A 128 13.36 -4.85 16.67
C GLU A 128 12.80 -6.23 16.32
N LEU A 129 13.52 -7.26 16.63
CA LEU A 129 13.14 -8.66 16.42
C LEU A 129 12.29 -9.18 17.59
N ALA A 130 11.58 -10.27 17.36
CA ALA A 130 10.78 -10.94 18.41
C ALA A 130 11.63 -11.43 19.59
N ASP A 131 12.92 -11.70 19.39
CA ASP A 131 13.87 -12.09 20.43
C ASP A 131 14.46 -10.89 21.22
N GLY A 132 14.02 -9.67 20.93
CA GLY A 132 14.41 -8.42 21.59
C GLY A 132 15.68 -7.77 21.03
N ARG A 133 16.37 -8.40 20.09
CA ARG A 133 17.52 -7.76 19.42
C ARG A 133 17.09 -6.65 18.51
N THR A 134 17.89 -5.59 18.43
CA THR A 134 17.70 -4.51 17.46
C THR A 134 18.82 -4.59 16.42
N LEU A 135 18.42 -4.58 15.15
CA LEU A 135 19.31 -4.48 14.00
C LEU A 135 19.14 -3.12 13.35
N GLU A 136 20.19 -2.53 12.84
CA GLU A 136 20.14 -1.24 12.15
C GLU A 136 21.03 -1.27 10.91
N THR A 137 20.58 -0.61 9.84
CA THR A 137 21.43 -0.23 8.71
C THR A 137 21.51 1.29 8.62
N VAL A 138 22.69 1.79 8.31
CA VAL A 138 23.00 3.23 8.27
C VAL A 138 23.44 3.60 6.86
N LEU A 139 22.85 4.67 6.33
CA LEU A 139 23.20 5.18 5.01
C LEU A 139 24.46 6.05 5.08
N GLY A 140 25.30 5.96 4.04
CA GLY A 140 26.38 6.90 3.82
C GLY A 140 25.85 8.33 3.52
N PRO A 141 26.76 9.33 3.45
CA PRO A 141 26.37 10.76 3.39
C PRO A 141 25.62 11.15 2.11
N GLY A 142 25.66 10.34 1.06
CA GLY A 142 25.05 10.66 -0.25
C GLY A 142 23.55 10.38 -0.37
N SER A 143 22.87 9.90 0.68
CA SER A 143 21.45 9.58 0.66
C SER A 143 20.82 9.61 2.06
N VAL A 144 19.48 9.67 2.09
CA VAL A 144 18.64 9.57 3.30
C VAL A 144 17.50 8.60 3.04
N PHE A 145 16.80 8.17 4.09
CA PHE A 145 15.44 7.64 3.98
C PHE A 145 14.46 8.81 4.16
N GLU A 146 13.74 9.14 3.10
CA GLU A 146 12.76 10.23 3.02
C GLU A 146 11.36 9.63 3.12
N ASP A 147 11.00 9.23 4.33
CA ASP A 147 9.79 8.50 4.66
C ASP A 147 9.43 8.75 6.14
N LEU A 148 8.22 8.40 6.56
CA LEU A 148 7.80 8.50 7.97
C LEU A 148 7.89 7.16 8.70
N ALA A 149 7.74 6.05 7.99
CA ALA A 149 7.80 4.69 8.54
C ALA A 149 8.20 3.68 7.46
N PRO A 150 8.94 2.62 7.80
CA PRO A 150 9.12 1.49 6.90
C PRO A 150 7.82 0.72 6.75
N ARG A 151 7.52 0.21 5.55
CA ARG A 151 6.39 -0.69 5.31
C ARG A 151 6.85 -2.12 5.42
N LEU A 152 6.07 -2.95 6.10
CA LEU A 152 6.32 -4.39 6.27
C LEU A 152 5.56 -5.13 5.18
N LEU A 153 6.25 -5.59 4.15
CA LEU A 153 5.68 -6.22 2.96
C LEU A 153 6.54 -7.43 2.56
N ASP A 154 5.93 -8.51 2.13
CA ASP A 154 6.66 -9.62 1.52
C ASP A 154 6.95 -9.27 0.05
N VAL A 155 8.21 -8.97 -0.24
CA VAL A 155 8.63 -8.45 -1.56
C VAL A 155 9.11 -9.57 -2.48
N ASP A 156 9.67 -10.63 -1.93
CA ASP A 156 10.23 -11.75 -2.68
C ASP A 156 9.32 -13.01 -2.68
N GLY A 157 8.14 -12.93 -2.05
CA GLY A 157 7.14 -13.99 -2.01
C GLY A 157 7.54 -15.17 -1.12
N ASN A 158 8.42 -14.96 -0.13
CA ASN A 158 8.90 -16.01 0.75
C ASN A 158 8.06 -16.21 2.02
N GLY A 159 6.97 -15.45 2.19
CA GLY A 159 6.08 -15.48 3.34
C GLY A 159 6.60 -14.72 4.56
N GLN A 160 7.72 -14.00 4.46
CA GLN A 160 8.26 -13.17 5.53
C GLN A 160 8.21 -11.69 5.14
N SER A 161 7.92 -10.83 6.10
CA SER A 161 7.93 -9.40 5.84
C SER A 161 9.35 -8.86 5.67
N ASP A 162 9.53 -8.07 4.62
CA ASP A 162 10.67 -7.22 4.35
C ASP A 162 10.35 -5.77 4.72
N LEU A 163 11.36 -4.90 4.74
CA LEU A 163 11.22 -3.47 5.02
C LEU A 163 11.29 -2.68 3.72
N VAL A 164 10.20 -2.06 3.32
CA VAL A 164 10.13 -1.19 2.13
C VAL A 164 10.14 0.27 2.56
N VAL A 165 11.05 1.06 1.99
CA VAL A 165 11.28 2.48 2.32
C VAL A 165 11.59 3.30 1.08
N VAL A 166 11.41 4.60 1.18
CA VAL A 166 11.86 5.57 0.17
C VAL A 166 13.28 6.02 0.52
N ARG A 167 14.24 5.75 -0.37
CA ARG A 167 15.62 6.20 -0.25
C ARG A 167 15.89 7.34 -1.23
N SER A 168 16.14 8.54 -0.72
CA SER A 168 16.44 9.72 -1.54
C SER A 168 17.93 10.01 -1.61
N TYR A 169 18.45 10.08 -2.83
CA TYR A 169 19.83 10.44 -3.12
C TYR A 169 19.94 11.95 -3.30
N LEU A 170 20.94 12.57 -2.71
CA LEU A 170 21.11 14.04 -2.71
C LEU A 170 21.11 14.64 -4.13
N GLN A 171 21.61 13.92 -5.12
CA GLN A 171 21.77 14.40 -6.50
C GLN A 171 20.89 13.67 -7.51
N ARG A 172 20.17 12.60 -7.14
CA ARG A 172 19.46 11.74 -8.10
C ARG A 172 17.99 11.51 -7.74
N GLY A 173 17.49 12.09 -6.61
CA GLY A 173 16.11 11.91 -6.15
C GLY A 173 15.85 10.53 -5.56
N ALA A 174 14.57 10.24 -5.36
CA ALA A 174 14.11 9.06 -4.65
C ALA A 174 14.22 7.76 -5.46
N ALA A 175 14.36 6.66 -4.74
CA ALA A 175 14.26 5.29 -5.19
C ALA A 175 13.46 4.48 -4.17
N LEU A 176 12.68 3.51 -4.62
CA LEU A 176 12.09 2.49 -3.78
C LEU A 176 13.16 1.49 -3.37
N ALA A 177 13.29 1.17 -2.09
CA ALA A 177 14.28 0.23 -1.58
C ALA A 177 13.64 -0.81 -0.65
N ALA A 178 13.97 -2.08 -0.84
CA ALA A 178 13.50 -3.20 -0.03
C ALA A 178 14.67 -3.87 0.70
N TYR A 179 14.50 -4.16 1.98
CA TYR A 179 15.50 -4.78 2.83
C TYR A 179 14.96 -6.03 3.50
N ALA A 180 15.63 -7.16 3.32
CA ALA A 180 15.36 -8.37 4.08
C ALA A 180 15.94 -8.28 5.49
N VAL A 181 15.23 -8.89 6.45
CA VAL A 181 15.69 -9.00 7.84
C VAL A 181 16.44 -10.32 8.03
N GLY A 182 17.76 -10.27 7.96
CA GLY A 182 18.64 -11.42 8.17
C GLY A 182 19.00 -11.69 9.64
N ALA A 183 19.64 -12.81 9.93
CA ALA A 183 20.07 -13.15 11.29
C ALA A 183 21.11 -12.15 11.85
N GLY A 184 21.96 -11.59 10.99
CA GLY A 184 23.06 -10.69 11.37
C GLY A 184 22.86 -9.25 10.93
N GLY A 185 21.74 -8.87 10.35
CA GLY A 185 21.54 -7.48 9.88
C GLY A 185 20.46 -7.34 8.81
N LEU A 186 20.25 -6.11 8.37
CA LEU A 186 19.40 -5.76 7.26
C LEU A 186 20.19 -5.85 5.96
N ARG A 187 19.70 -6.63 5.00
CA ARG A 187 20.31 -6.80 3.68
C ARG A 187 19.43 -6.19 2.61
N LEU A 188 19.98 -5.30 1.80
CA LEU A 188 19.27 -4.77 0.64
C LEU A 188 18.88 -5.93 -0.30
N LEU A 189 17.59 -6.16 -0.49
CA LEU A 189 17.03 -7.11 -1.46
C LEU A 189 17.09 -6.56 -2.87
N GLY A 190 16.66 -5.31 -3.00
CA GLY A 190 16.64 -4.62 -4.27
C GLY A 190 16.25 -3.16 -4.13
N GLN A 191 16.56 -2.41 -5.17
CA GLN A 191 16.25 -1.00 -5.25
C GLN A 191 15.86 -0.63 -6.68
N SER A 192 14.89 0.29 -6.81
CA SER A 192 14.57 0.87 -8.12
C SER A 192 15.68 1.83 -8.57
N PRO A 193 15.79 2.11 -9.87
CA PRO A 193 16.58 3.25 -10.32
C PRO A 193 16.07 4.53 -9.64
N PRO A 194 16.96 5.43 -9.17
CA PRO A 194 16.56 6.76 -8.72
C PRO A 194 15.85 7.53 -9.84
N ILE A 195 14.94 8.44 -9.48
CA ILE A 195 14.13 9.20 -10.44
C ILE A 195 15.01 10.06 -11.40
N GLY A 196 16.23 10.40 -10.99
CA GLY A 196 17.25 11.01 -11.83
C GLY A 196 17.51 12.49 -11.55
N ARG A 197 16.68 13.15 -10.72
CA ARG A 197 16.88 14.57 -10.32
C ARG A 197 16.67 14.71 -8.82
N PRO A 198 17.43 15.61 -8.14
CA PRO A 198 17.18 15.95 -6.73
C PRO A 198 15.75 16.43 -6.53
N ASN A 199 15.25 16.25 -5.31
CA ASN A 199 13.92 16.70 -4.88
C ASN A 199 12.75 16.16 -5.73
N LEU A 200 12.94 15.03 -6.40
CA LEU A 200 11.85 14.21 -6.94
C LEU A 200 11.63 13.01 -6.04
N TRP A 201 10.39 12.80 -5.67
CA TRP A 201 9.99 11.82 -4.67
C TRP A 201 8.94 10.84 -5.21
N LEU A 202 8.73 9.75 -4.52
CA LEU A 202 7.70 8.75 -4.81
C LEU A 202 7.05 8.29 -3.51
N ASN A 203 5.77 7.89 -3.59
CA ASN A 203 5.08 7.30 -2.46
C ASN A 203 4.64 5.87 -2.77
N PRO A 204 5.09 4.86 -2.00
CA PRO A 204 4.64 3.49 -2.14
C PRO A 204 3.13 3.36 -1.88
N VAL A 205 2.49 2.43 -2.60
CA VAL A 205 1.10 2.01 -2.38
C VAL A 205 1.06 0.73 -1.55
N GLY A 206 1.81 -0.29 -1.97
CA GLY A 206 1.88 -1.59 -1.31
C GLY A 206 2.46 -2.67 -2.21
N ALA A 207 2.25 -3.93 -1.82
CA ALA A 207 2.70 -5.12 -2.55
C ALA A 207 1.53 -6.06 -2.81
N GLY A 208 1.58 -6.78 -3.92
CA GLY A 208 0.61 -7.79 -4.33
C GLY A 208 0.95 -8.36 -5.70
N ASP A 209 0.29 -9.44 -6.06
CA ASP A 209 0.28 -9.95 -7.43
C ASP A 209 -0.74 -9.10 -8.22
N PHE A 210 -0.27 -8.04 -8.87
CA PHE A 210 -1.14 -7.09 -9.58
C PHE A 210 -1.42 -7.48 -11.03
N ASP A 211 -0.59 -8.32 -11.64
CA ASP A 211 -0.79 -8.76 -13.03
C ASP A 211 -1.30 -10.20 -13.15
N GLY A 212 -1.44 -10.91 -12.03
CA GLY A 212 -2.04 -12.24 -11.96
C GLY A 212 -1.09 -13.36 -12.42
N ASP A 213 0.23 -13.12 -12.42
CA ASP A 213 1.23 -14.12 -12.84
C ASP A 213 1.80 -14.95 -11.65
N GLY A 214 1.31 -14.70 -10.43
CA GLY A 214 1.73 -15.39 -9.20
C GLY A 214 3.00 -14.83 -8.57
N ARG A 215 3.52 -13.70 -9.05
CA ARG A 215 4.70 -13.01 -8.49
C ARG A 215 4.28 -11.72 -7.83
N ILE A 216 5.06 -11.27 -6.85
CA ILE A 216 4.77 -10.05 -6.11
C ILE A 216 5.39 -8.83 -6.81
N GLU A 217 4.58 -7.79 -6.98
CA GLU A 217 5.01 -6.46 -7.37
C GLU A 217 4.87 -5.48 -6.20
N LEU A 218 5.72 -4.43 -6.23
CA LEU A 218 5.53 -3.22 -5.44
C LEU A 218 4.90 -2.15 -6.31
N ALA A 219 3.79 -1.57 -5.86
CA ALA A 219 3.18 -0.41 -6.51
C ALA A 219 3.62 0.88 -5.82
N ALA A 220 3.92 1.92 -6.61
CA ALA A 220 4.23 3.27 -6.11
C ALA A 220 3.77 4.34 -7.10
N VAL A 221 3.42 5.53 -6.60
CA VAL A 221 3.23 6.71 -7.44
C VAL A 221 4.52 7.53 -7.48
N VAL A 222 5.14 7.57 -8.63
CA VAL A 222 6.36 8.36 -8.88
C VAL A 222 5.97 9.80 -9.18
N THR A 223 6.61 10.76 -8.52
CA THR A 223 6.33 12.20 -8.62
C THR A 223 4.84 12.56 -8.44
N PRO A 224 4.19 12.19 -7.31
CA PRO A 224 2.76 12.38 -7.11
C PRO A 224 2.29 13.83 -7.20
N HIS A 225 3.19 14.79 -7.10
CA HIS A 225 2.91 16.23 -7.15
C HIS A 225 3.09 16.82 -8.55
N ILE A 226 3.78 16.11 -9.47
CA ILE A 226 4.15 16.60 -10.79
C ILE A 226 3.92 15.50 -11.82
N GLY A 227 2.71 15.39 -12.36
CA GLY A 227 2.38 14.45 -13.42
C GLY A 227 2.40 12.97 -13.02
N GLY A 228 2.12 12.66 -11.78
CA GLY A 228 2.17 11.39 -11.09
C GLY A 228 2.01 10.13 -11.93
N VAL A 229 2.94 9.20 -11.77
CA VAL A 229 2.99 7.95 -12.54
C VAL A 229 2.87 6.76 -11.60
N LEU A 230 1.73 6.08 -11.61
CA LEU A 230 1.57 4.78 -10.96
C LEU A 230 2.46 3.78 -11.68
N THR A 231 3.36 3.16 -10.92
CA THR A 231 4.39 2.25 -11.46
C THR A 231 4.39 0.96 -10.65
N LEU A 232 4.34 -0.17 -11.33
CA LEU A 232 4.58 -1.49 -10.75
C LEU A 232 6.05 -1.85 -10.90
N TYR A 233 6.66 -2.33 -9.81
CA TYR A 233 8.04 -2.77 -9.76
C TYR A 233 8.11 -4.23 -9.35
N ARG A 234 8.93 -5.01 -10.04
CA ARG A 234 9.21 -6.41 -9.72
C ARG A 234 10.66 -6.58 -9.28
N LEU A 235 10.86 -7.39 -8.25
CA LEU A 235 12.21 -7.74 -7.78
C LEU A 235 12.84 -8.76 -8.74
N GLU A 236 13.89 -8.35 -9.44
CA GLU A 236 14.64 -9.18 -10.38
C GLU A 236 16.14 -8.97 -10.22
N ALA A 237 16.87 -10.03 -9.87
CA ALA A 237 18.34 -10.00 -9.72
C ALA A 237 18.86 -8.84 -8.85
N GLY A 238 18.18 -8.55 -7.73
CA GLY A 238 18.57 -7.47 -6.79
C GLY A 238 18.18 -6.07 -7.23
N LEU A 239 17.33 -5.93 -8.24
CA LEU A 239 16.79 -4.66 -8.72
C LEU A 239 15.25 -4.68 -8.66
N LEU A 240 14.65 -3.59 -8.26
CA LEU A 240 13.23 -3.34 -8.46
C LEU A 240 13.03 -2.72 -9.84
N ARG A 241 12.70 -3.57 -10.81
CA ARG A 241 12.51 -3.15 -12.20
C ARG A 241 11.08 -2.69 -12.44
N PRO A 242 10.86 -1.52 -13.07
CA PRO A 242 9.52 -1.12 -13.46
C PRO A 242 9.01 -2.01 -14.60
N ILE A 243 7.85 -2.63 -14.42
CA ILE A 243 7.21 -3.51 -15.41
C ILE A 243 5.96 -2.89 -16.05
N ALA A 244 5.27 -1.99 -15.32
CA ALA A 244 4.11 -1.25 -15.84
C ALA A 244 4.12 0.19 -15.34
N ARG A 245 3.57 1.11 -16.16
CA ARG A 245 3.49 2.55 -15.82
C ARG A 245 2.22 3.15 -16.38
N GLN A 246 1.51 3.93 -15.55
CA GLN A 246 0.30 4.64 -15.96
C GLN A 246 0.28 6.05 -15.35
N ARG A 247 0.00 7.07 -16.16
CA ARG A 247 -0.03 8.49 -15.74
C ARG A 247 -1.37 8.90 -15.13
N GLY A 248 -1.37 10.03 -14.44
CA GLY A 248 -2.58 10.68 -13.93
C GLY A 248 -2.99 10.21 -12.55
N PHE A 249 -2.03 9.96 -11.65
CA PHE A 249 -2.25 9.52 -10.28
C PHE A 249 -1.51 10.38 -9.26
N SER A 250 -2.09 10.55 -8.08
CA SER A 250 -1.48 11.27 -6.96
C SER A 250 -1.94 10.69 -5.63
N ASN A 251 -1.07 10.00 -4.92
CA ASN A 251 -1.35 9.43 -3.61
C ASN A 251 -0.69 10.23 -2.46
N HIS A 252 -0.38 11.50 -2.69
CA HIS A 252 0.20 12.37 -1.65
C HIS A 252 -0.04 13.86 -1.95
N ALA A 253 -0.26 14.65 -0.90
CA ALA A 253 -0.29 16.12 -0.97
C ALA A 253 1.03 16.68 -0.44
N MET A 254 1.65 17.64 -1.17
CA MET A 254 2.90 18.30 -0.79
C MET A 254 2.84 18.80 0.66
N GLY A 255 3.86 18.47 1.46
CA GLY A 255 3.96 18.88 2.86
C GLY A 255 3.07 18.08 3.83
N SER A 256 2.31 17.11 3.35
CA SER A 256 1.46 16.26 4.18
C SER A 256 2.25 15.13 4.82
N ARG A 257 1.83 14.71 6.02
CA ARG A 257 2.27 13.47 6.68
C ARG A 257 1.35 12.28 6.41
N GLN A 258 0.32 12.47 5.56
CA GLN A 258 -0.60 11.40 5.18
C GLN A 258 -0.06 10.65 3.95
N LEU A 259 0.50 9.46 4.17
CA LEU A 259 1.09 8.61 3.13
C LEU A 259 0.13 7.52 2.61
N GLY A 260 -1.02 7.34 3.25
CA GLY A 260 -1.96 6.26 2.99
C GLY A 260 -3.08 6.60 1.99
N LEU A 261 -2.88 7.55 1.04
CA LEU A 261 -3.90 7.89 0.04
C LEU A 261 -3.94 6.86 -1.10
N ALA A 262 -3.93 5.60 -0.76
CA ALA A 262 -4.15 4.50 -1.70
C ALA A 262 -4.54 3.24 -0.94
N ALA A 263 -5.21 2.30 -1.60
CA ALA A 263 -5.55 0.99 -1.05
C ALA A 263 -5.39 -0.10 -2.11
N ILE A 264 -5.38 -1.34 -1.65
CA ILE A 264 -5.30 -2.55 -2.46
C ILE A 264 -6.49 -3.43 -2.09
N LEU A 265 -7.25 -3.87 -3.09
CA LEU A 265 -8.42 -4.72 -2.90
C LEU A 265 -8.74 -5.43 -4.22
N ASP A 266 -9.07 -6.69 -4.20
CA ASP A 266 -9.73 -7.36 -5.32
C ASP A 266 -11.20 -6.91 -5.33
N VAL A 267 -11.54 -5.96 -6.22
CA VAL A 267 -12.88 -5.36 -6.24
C VAL A 267 -13.84 -6.10 -7.18
N ASN A 268 -13.32 -6.90 -8.11
CA ASN A 268 -14.09 -7.57 -9.15
C ASN A 268 -14.15 -9.11 -8.96
N GLY A 269 -13.52 -9.65 -7.91
CA GLY A 269 -13.55 -11.06 -7.56
C GLY A 269 -12.73 -11.97 -8.49
N ASP A 270 -11.84 -11.41 -9.30
CA ASP A 270 -11.02 -12.17 -10.25
C ASP A 270 -9.76 -12.79 -9.61
N ARG A 271 -9.54 -12.56 -8.30
CA ARG A 271 -8.42 -13.00 -7.47
C ARG A 271 -7.09 -12.31 -7.78
N VAL A 272 -7.12 -11.28 -8.58
CA VAL A 272 -5.99 -10.38 -8.78
C VAL A 272 -6.30 -9.08 -8.05
N VAL A 273 -5.39 -8.61 -7.22
CA VAL A 273 -5.64 -7.41 -6.44
C VAL A 273 -5.57 -6.16 -7.31
N ASP A 274 -6.53 -5.26 -7.11
CA ASP A 274 -6.64 -3.99 -7.82
C ASP A 274 -6.08 -2.84 -6.97
N LEU A 275 -5.80 -1.72 -7.61
CA LEU A 275 -5.26 -0.52 -6.99
C LEU A 275 -6.30 0.59 -6.96
N LEU A 276 -6.58 1.09 -5.76
CA LEU A 276 -7.45 2.24 -5.51
C LEU A 276 -6.56 3.45 -5.24
N VAL A 277 -6.39 4.33 -6.23
CA VAL A 277 -5.45 5.45 -6.16
C VAL A 277 -6.13 6.73 -6.69
N PRO A 278 -6.03 7.87 -5.99
CA PRO A 278 -6.57 9.11 -6.50
C PRO A 278 -5.94 9.54 -7.82
N ASN A 279 -6.72 10.26 -8.62
CA ASN A 279 -6.20 10.93 -9.82
C ASN A 279 -5.22 12.06 -9.44
N ASP A 280 -4.60 12.69 -10.42
CA ASP A 280 -3.53 13.70 -10.29
C ASP A 280 -3.92 14.91 -9.41
N ASN A 281 -5.20 15.35 -9.43
CA ASN A 281 -5.70 16.42 -8.59
C ASN A 281 -6.37 15.94 -7.29
N ARG A 282 -6.43 14.62 -7.05
CA ARG A 282 -7.06 13.94 -5.91
C ARG A 282 -8.57 14.22 -5.72
N ARG A 283 -9.26 14.58 -6.80
CA ARG A 283 -10.72 14.77 -6.79
C ARG A 283 -11.50 13.56 -7.31
N SER A 284 -10.80 12.52 -7.73
CA SER A 284 -11.42 11.25 -8.11
C SER A 284 -10.64 10.11 -7.50
N LEU A 285 -11.31 9.12 -6.95
CA LEU A 285 -10.71 7.82 -6.69
C LEU A 285 -10.82 6.97 -7.95
N ARG A 286 -9.69 6.49 -8.46
CA ARG A 286 -9.62 5.57 -9.60
C ARG A 286 -9.37 4.17 -9.09
N VAL A 287 -10.18 3.23 -9.52
CA VAL A 287 -10.00 1.79 -9.28
C VAL A 287 -9.43 1.19 -10.55
N VAL A 288 -8.22 0.66 -10.48
CA VAL A 288 -7.51 0.19 -11.67
C VAL A 288 -6.93 -1.19 -11.47
N SER A 289 -6.99 -2.00 -12.53
CA SER A 289 -6.44 -3.35 -12.61
C SER A 289 -5.30 -3.42 -13.60
N PHE A 290 -4.38 -4.34 -13.33
CA PHE A 290 -3.31 -4.73 -14.26
C PHE A 290 -3.37 -6.23 -14.60
N ALA A 291 -4.42 -6.96 -14.21
CA ALA A 291 -4.57 -8.41 -14.32
C ALA A 291 -4.23 -9.00 -15.71
N ARG A 292 -4.41 -8.28 -16.78
CA ARG A 292 -4.02 -8.69 -18.15
C ARG A 292 -3.38 -7.54 -18.90
N ARG A 293 -3.91 -6.37 -18.67
CA ARG A 293 -3.50 -5.08 -19.20
C ARG A 293 -4.08 -4.01 -18.30
N PHE A 294 -3.54 -2.82 -18.34
CA PHE A 294 -4.13 -1.71 -17.61
C PHE A 294 -5.60 -1.50 -18.02
N ALA A 295 -6.46 -1.46 -17.01
CA ALA A 295 -7.87 -1.12 -17.15
C ALA A 295 -8.30 -0.23 -15.97
N GLU A 296 -9.12 0.77 -16.23
CA GLU A 296 -9.84 1.51 -15.20
C GLU A 296 -11.19 0.82 -15.00
N LEU A 297 -11.36 0.16 -13.84
CA LEU A 297 -12.55 -0.60 -13.51
C LEU A 297 -13.68 0.31 -13.04
N ALA A 298 -13.34 1.35 -12.28
CA ALA A 298 -14.28 2.34 -11.79
C ALA A 298 -13.61 3.68 -11.51
N ARG A 299 -14.43 4.73 -11.45
CA ARG A 299 -14.03 6.07 -11.03
C ARG A 299 -15.13 6.68 -10.17
N VAL A 300 -14.72 7.24 -9.02
CA VAL A 300 -15.62 7.96 -8.11
C VAL A 300 -15.16 9.40 -8.01
N ASP A 301 -15.94 10.33 -8.55
CA ASP A 301 -15.60 11.75 -8.61
C ASP A 301 -16.14 12.52 -7.40
N HIS A 302 -15.41 13.56 -6.97
CA HIS A 302 -15.73 14.41 -5.82
C HIS A 302 -15.54 15.89 -6.15
N GLU A 303 -16.32 16.74 -5.48
CA GLU A 303 -16.15 18.20 -5.52
C GLU A 303 -14.91 18.66 -4.72
N ALA A 304 -14.50 17.90 -3.70
CA ALA A 304 -13.35 18.16 -2.85
C ALA A 304 -12.25 17.10 -3.00
N GLN A 305 -11.03 17.41 -2.57
CA GLN A 305 -9.90 16.48 -2.66
C GLN A 305 -9.97 15.39 -1.57
N ILE A 306 -9.51 14.19 -1.90
CA ILE A 306 -9.27 13.12 -0.92
C ILE A 306 -8.09 13.54 -0.03
N ALA A 307 -8.28 13.50 1.30
CA ALA A 307 -7.34 14.04 2.28
C ALA A 307 -6.85 13.02 3.31
N SER A 308 -7.67 12.01 3.67
CA SER A 308 -7.28 11.00 4.64
C SER A 308 -6.67 9.76 3.98
N ALA A 309 -6.18 8.82 4.80
CA ALA A 309 -5.93 7.45 4.34
C ALA A 309 -7.18 6.88 3.65
N ILE A 310 -6.97 6.08 2.61
CA ILE A 310 -7.98 5.23 1.99
C ILE A 310 -7.85 3.87 2.66
N VAL A 311 -8.89 3.45 3.38
CA VAL A 311 -8.85 2.27 4.24
C VAL A 311 -9.87 1.25 3.79
N VAL A 312 -9.41 0.01 3.58
CA VAL A 312 -10.28 -1.15 3.40
C VAL A 312 -10.68 -1.66 4.79
N PHE A 313 -11.95 -1.97 4.96
CA PHE A 313 -12.47 -2.51 6.21
C PHE A 313 -13.63 -3.47 5.94
N ASP A 314 -13.78 -4.45 6.82
CA ASP A 314 -14.89 -5.39 6.80
C ASP A 314 -16.01 -4.88 7.69
N SER A 315 -17.24 -5.26 7.37
CA SER A 315 -18.42 -5.00 8.18
C SER A 315 -18.89 -6.31 8.81
N GLU A 316 -19.29 -6.27 10.08
CA GLU A 316 -19.86 -7.46 10.74
C GLU A 316 -21.16 -7.95 10.09
N ILE A 317 -21.86 -7.06 9.37
CA ILE A 317 -23.19 -7.34 8.77
C ILE A 317 -23.05 -7.83 7.32
N ASP A 318 -22.00 -7.38 6.62
CA ASP A 318 -21.78 -7.67 5.21
C ASP A 318 -20.33 -8.15 5.00
N PRO A 319 -20.11 -9.38 4.52
CA PRO A 319 -18.77 -9.92 4.31
C PRO A 319 -18.03 -9.24 3.15
N GLN A 320 -18.68 -8.37 2.36
CA GLN A 320 -18.03 -7.64 1.28
C GLN A 320 -17.15 -6.53 1.86
N PRO A 321 -15.86 -6.47 1.51
CA PRO A 321 -14.98 -5.41 1.96
C PRO A 321 -15.44 -4.05 1.41
N ARG A 322 -15.33 -3.03 2.26
CA ARG A 322 -15.67 -1.65 1.95
C ARG A 322 -14.46 -0.76 2.01
N VAL A 323 -14.55 0.39 1.39
CA VAL A 323 -13.48 1.37 1.36
C VAL A 323 -13.99 2.67 1.96
N ALA A 324 -13.23 3.28 2.85
CA ALA A 324 -13.57 4.57 3.42
C ALA A 324 -12.40 5.57 3.34
N TYR A 325 -12.76 6.85 3.19
CA TYR A 325 -11.85 7.98 3.24
C TYR A 325 -12.60 9.28 3.55
N VAL A 326 -11.85 10.34 3.82
CA VAL A 326 -12.40 11.67 4.12
C VAL A 326 -11.87 12.69 3.13
N LEU A 327 -12.74 13.58 2.66
CA LEU A 327 -12.40 14.70 1.80
C LEU A 327 -11.94 15.92 2.63
N VAL A 328 -11.29 16.90 2.00
CA VAL A 328 -10.80 18.11 2.66
C VAL A 328 -11.92 18.97 3.26
N ASP A 329 -13.15 18.87 2.75
CA ASP A 329 -14.33 19.57 3.24
C ASP A 329 -15.01 18.88 4.46
N GLY A 330 -14.45 17.74 4.90
CA GLY A 330 -14.99 16.95 6.02
C GLY A 330 -16.03 15.92 5.62
N THR A 331 -16.30 15.71 4.33
CA THR A 331 -17.17 14.63 3.87
C THR A 331 -16.50 13.28 4.10
N PHE A 332 -17.15 12.40 4.85
CA PHE A 332 -16.76 11.01 5.01
C PHE A 332 -17.44 10.18 3.92
N VAL A 333 -16.66 9.42 3.18
CA VAL A 333 -17.10 8.61 2.03
C VAL A 333 -16.93 7.14 2.37
N VAL A 334 -17.94 6.35 2.09
CA VAL A 334 -17.89 4.87 2.09
C VAL A 334 -18.26 4.36 0.71
N LEU A 335 -17.46 3.45 0.20
CA LEU A 335 -17.71 2.73 -1.06
C LEU A 335 -17.94 1.25 -0.79
N SER A 336 -18.90 0.66 -1.49
CA SER A 336 -19.07 -0.78 -1.67
C SER A 336 -18.98 -1.14 -3.14
N PHE A 337 -18.52 -2.36 -3.42
CA PHE A 337 -18.34 -2.89 -4.76
C PHE A 337 -19.26 -4.10 -4.92
N ASP A 338 -20.26 -3.97 -5.75
CA ASP A 338 -21.26 -5.01 -5.97
C ASP A 338 -20.96 -5.72 -7.29
N LEU A 339 -20.73 -7.02 -7.21
CA LEU A 339 -20.58 -7.87 -8.39
C LEU A 339 -21.97 -8.30 -8.87
N THR A 340 -22.31 -7.91 -10.09
CA THR A 340 -23.54 -8.42 -10.72
C THR A 340 -23.26 -9.83 -11.22
N PRO A 341 -24.05 -10.83 -10.79
CA PRO A 341 -23.84 -12.24 -11.14
C PRO A 341 -24.00 -12.52 -12.64
#